data_a36d3219fc2b40127c1ac438db90eb15
#
_entry.id   a36d3219fc2b40127c1ac438db90eb15
#
_cell.length_a   1.000
_cell.length_b   1.000
_cell.length_c   1.000
_cell.angle_alpha   90.00
_cell.angle_beta   90.00
_cell.angle_gamma   90.00
#
_symmetry.space_group_name_H-M   'P 1'
#
loop_
_entity.id
_entity.type
_entity.pdbx_description
1 polymer ?
#
loop_
_entity_poly.entity_id
_entity_poly.type
_entity_poly.pdbx_seq_one_letter_code
_entity_poly.pdbx_strand_id
1 'polypeptide(L)'
;MSDATAQEAQRLREALLDLCSERGYKKLKLKTVLERAEVDEAAFKAIYPDLDACFAAVLEEIYEEFFARASAAMAGQSSWRDRVRATAYAWLRYLRSDERVARVAAVEVQYAGKRAQELFQETFFRMVKVLDEGSPEADGPESPGLATAIGVGGVVFARVQEGVAKGELGLGEEEVPQLMYAAVFPYLGSEAAEEELRIPPPPDLGGGGI
;
A
#
# COMPACT_ATOMS: atom_id res chain seq x y z
N MET A 1 22.79 13.08 -5.17
CA MET A 1 23.09 12.45 -3.87
C MET A 1 24.37 11.63 -4.06
N SER A 2 25.33 11.68 -3.13
CA SER A 2 26.54 10.85 -3.23
C SER A 2 26.22 9.39 -2.91
N ASP A 3 27.06 8.44 -3.40
CA ASP A 3 26.86 7.01 -3.10
C ASP A 3 26.86 6.73 -1.59
N ALA A 4 27.70 7.43 -0.82
CA ALA A 4 27.72 7.31 0.64
C ALA A 4 26.41 7.76 1.28
N THR A 5 25.85 8.89 0.84
CA THR A 5 24.55 9.41 1.32
C THR A 5 23.40 8.46 0.97
N ALA A 6 23.44 7.83 -0.20
CA ALA A 6 22.43 6.84 -0.60
C ALA A 6 22.51 5.58 0.28
N GLN A 7 23.71 5.11 0.61
CA GLN A 7 23.91 3.97 1.51
C GLN A 7 23.44 4.28 2.95
N GLU A 8 23.70 5.49 3.44
CA GLU A 8 23.21 5.93 4.75
C GLU A 8 21.69 6.01 4.79
N ALA A 9 21.07 6.58 3.75
CA ALA A 9 19.61 6.61 3.62
C ALA A 9 19.00 5.19 3.61
N GLN A 10 19.62 4.25 2.89
CA GLN A 10 19.17 2.86 2.87
C GLN A 10 19.27 2.19 4.25
N ARG A 11 20.39 2.39 4.98
CA ARG A 11 20.54 1.86 6.34
C ARG A 11 19.50 2.45 7.31
N LEU A 12 19.22 3.74 7.19
CA LEU A 12 18.18 4.41 7.98
C LEU A 12 16.79 3.85 7.67
N ARG A 13 16.50 3.59 6.38
CA ARG A 13 15.27 2.93 5.94
C ARG A 13 15.09 1.55 6.59
N GLU A 14 16.10 0.68 6.49
CA GLU A 14 16.03 -0.66 7.09
C GLU A 14 15.87 -0.61 8.60
N ALA A 15 16.64 0.24 9.29
CA ALA A 15 16.54 0.43 10.73
C ALA A 15 15.14 0.92 11.16
N LEU A 16 14.53 1.82 10.37
CA LEU A 16 13.19 2.32 10.64
C LEU A 16 12.13 1.23 10.45
N LEU A 17 12.21 0.44 9.38
CA LEU A 17 11.29 -0.68 9.13
C LEU A 17 11.37 -1.72 10.27
N ASP A 18 12.57 -2.12 10.67
CA ASP A 18 12.79 -3.06 11.77
C ASP A 18 12.20 -2.55 13.08
N LEU A 19 12.55 -1.32 13.46
CA LEU A 19 12.13 -0.75 14.73
C LEU A 19 10.62 -0.45 14.78
N CYS A 20 10.02 -0.05 13.65
CA CYS A 20 8.56 0.07 13.55
C CYS A 20 7.88 -1.28 13.73
N SER A 21 8.42 -2.34 13.15
CA SER A 21 7.90 -3.69 13.32
C SER A 21 8.04 -4.19 14.76
N GLU A 22 9.19 -3.97 15.39
CA GLU A 22 9.49 -4.44 16.76
C GLU A 22 8.72 -3.69 17.85
N ARG A 23 8.56 -2.36 17.71
CA ARG A 23 8.17 -1.49 18.84
C ARG A 23 7.03 -0.53 18.53
N GLY A 24 6.73 -0.30 17.24
CA GLY A 24 5.82 0.73 16.76
C GLY A 24 6.43 2.14 16.78
N TYR A 25 5.97 2.99 15.82
CA TYR A 25 6.50 4.34 15.61
C TYR A 25 6.44 5.24 16.88
N LYS A 26 5.33 5.20 17.61
CA LYS A 26 5.16 5.99 18.86
C LYS A 26 6.28 5.83 19.88
N LYS A 27 6.97 4.69 19.89
CA LYS A 27 8.05 4.40 20.85
C LYS A 27 9.45 4.66 20.28
N LEU A 28 9.53 5.07 19.01
CA LEU A 28 10.81 5.34 18.38
C LEU A 28 11.42 6.64 18.90
N LYS A 29 12.74 6.58 19.07
CA LYS A 29 13.58 7.75 19.35
C LYS A 29 14.66 7.82 18.29
N LEU A 30 14.98 9.02 17.84
CA LEU A 30 16.04 9.24 16.84
C LEU A 30 17.32 8.48 17.20
N LYS A 31 17.78 8.58 18.45
CA LYS A 31 18.97 7.89 18.95
C LYS A 31 18.93 6.37 18.64
N THR A 32 17.79 5.71 18.86
CA THR A 32 17.67 4.26 18.64
C THR A 32 17.74 3.93 17.14
N VAL A 33 17.20 4.79 16.27
CA VAL A 33 17.28 4.61 14.82
C VAL A 33 18.72 4.78 14.34
N LEU A 34 19.43 5.81 14.83
CA LEU A 34 20.83 6.07 14.51
C LEU A 34 21.75 4.92 14.94
N GLU A 35 21.55 4.41 16.16
CA GLU A 35 22.31 3.25 16.69
C GLU A 35 22.07 1.99 15.84
N ARG A 36 20.83 1.71 15.43
CA ARG A 36 20.48 0.56 14.61
C ARG A 36 21.02 0.69 13.17
N ALA A 37 20.98 1.90 12.60
CA ALA A 37 21.44 2.18 11.24
C ALA A 37 22.97 2.32 11.14
N GLU A 38 23.67 2.43 12.28
CA GLU A 38 25.10 2.80 12.32
C GLU A 38 25.40 4.09 11.56
N VAL A 39 24.55 5.11 11.77
CA VAL A 39 24.67 6.45 11.16
C VAL A 39 24.78 7.46 12.26
N ASP A 40 25.71 8.42 12.12
CA ASP A 40 25.82 9.50 13.11
C ASP A 40 24.75 10.60 12.88
N GLU A 41 24.54 11.42 13.90
CA GLU A 41 23.49 12.44 13.87
C GLU A 41 23.76 13.53 12.82
N ALA A 42 25.02 13.84 12.51
CA ALA A 42 25.36 14.85 11.51
C ALA A 42 25.01 14.34 10.10
N ALA A 43 25.35 13.08 9.79
CA ALA A 43 24.96 12.44 8.53
C ALA A 43 23.43 12.32 8.40
N PHE A 44 22.73 11.93 9.47
CA PHE A 44 21.27 11.93 9.49
C PHE A 44 20.69 13.31 9.15
N LYS A 45 21.15 14.36 9.84
CA LYS A 45 20.69 15.75 9.66
C LYS A 45 21.01 16.32 8.27
N ALA A 46 22.02 15.79 7.60
CA ALA A 46 22.30 16.13 6.21
C ALA A 46 21.27 15.55 5.23
N ILE A 47 20.57 14.46 5.60
CA ILE A 47 19.57 13.77 4.78
C ILE A 47 18.16 14.18 5.20
N TYR A 48 17.87 14.13 6.49
CA TYR A 48 16.53 14.36 7.05
C TYR A 48 16.56 15.38 8.20
N PRO A 49 15.65 16.36 8.24
CA PRO A 49 15.60 17.34 9.34
C PRO A 49 15.24 16.69 10.68
N ASP A 50 14.39 15.65 10.67
CA ASP A 50 13.90 14.95 11.86
C ASP A 50 13.41 13.53 11.53
N LEU A 51 12.97 12.81 12.55
CA LEU A 51 12.49 11.43 12.40
C LEU A 51 11.18 11.35 11.61
N ASP A 52 10.29 12.34 11.74
CA ASP A 52 9.04 12.39 10.98
C ASP A 52 9.31 12.54 9.47
N ALA A 53 10.30 13.36 9.10
CA ALA A 53 10.72 13.50 7.71
C ALA A 53 11.38 12.23 7.16
N CYS A 54 12.19 11.54 7.97
CA CYS A 54 12.76 10.24 7.61
C CYS A 54 11.65 9.21 7.39
N PHE A 55 10.68 9.12 8.29
CA PHE A 55 9.53 8.22 8.14
C PHE A 55 8.73 8.55 6.88
N ALA A 56 8.44 9.82 6.64
CA ALA A 56 7.68 10.25 5.46
C ALA A 56 8.40 9.88 4.15
N ALA A 57 9.73 10.03 4.08
CA ALA A 57 10.51 9.64 2.92
C ALA A 57 10.45 8.11 2.67
N VAL A 58 10.60 7.30 3.73
CA VAL A 58 10.45 5.84 3.63
C VAL A 58 9.05 5.45 3.16
N LEU A 59 8.02 6.12 3.69
CA LEU A 59 6.63 5.87 3.30
C LEU A 59 6.37 6.24 1.83
N GLU A 60 6.94 7.36 1.37
CA GLU A 60 6.85 7.80 -0.02
C GLU A 60 7.46 6.78 -0.99
N GLU A 61 8.65 6.25 -0.68
CA GLU A 61 9.28 5.17 -1.45
C GLU A 61 8.41 3.91 -1.51
N ILE A 62 7.81 3.51 -0.37
CA ILE A 62 6.89 2.37 -0.31
C ILE A 62 5.69 2.58 -1.24
N TYR A 63 5.09 3.75 -1.21
CA TYR A 63 3.92 4.04 -2.03
C TYR A 63 4.26 4.20 -3.52
N GLU A 64 5.41 4.76 -3.85
CA GLU A 64 5.89 4.82 -5.24
C GLU A 64 6.14 3.43 -5.81
N GLU A 65 6.80 2.55 -5.05
CA GLU A 65 7.02 1.15 -5.45
C GLU A 65 5.69 0.42 -5.64
N PHE A 66 4.73 0.62 -4.74
CA PHE A 66 3.38 0.09 -4.88
C PHE A 66 2.73 0.52 -6.21
N PHE A 67 2.75 1.82 -6.53
CA PHE A 67 2.14 2.32 -7.76
C PHE A 67 2.87 1.86 -9.01
N ALA A 68 4.18 1.72 -8.96
CA ALA A 68 4.96 1.15 -10.06
C ALA A 68 4.51 -0.30 -10.37
N ARG A 69 4.38 -1.12 -9.33
CA ARG A 69 3.90 -2.51 -9.45
C ARG A 69 2.43 -2.58 -9.92
N ALA A 70 1.57 -1.74 -9.37
CA ALA A 70 0.17 -1.64 -9.78
C ALA A 70 0.05 -1.23 -11.26
N SER A 71 0.81 -0.23 -11.70
CA SER A 71 0.84 0.21 -13.09
C SER A 71 1.33 -0.88 -14.03
N ALA A 72 2.38 -1.61 -13.65
CA ALA A 72 2.87 -2.75 -14.43
C ALA A 72 1.82 -3.87 -14.53
N ALA A 73 1.12 -4.17 -13.44
CA ALA A 73 0.07 -5.19 -13.41
C ALA A 73 -1.17 -4.81 -14.25
N MET A 74 -1.52 -3.51 -14.28
CA MET A 74 -2.62 -3.01 -15.10
C MET A 74 -2.28 -2.96 -16.60
N ALA A 75 -1.02 -2.95 -16.96
CA ALA A 75 -0.60 -2.85 -18.35
C ALA A 75 -1.12 -4.05 -19.17
N GLY A 76 -1.84 -3.75 -20.26
CA GLY A 76 -2.45 -4.77 -21.12
C GLY A 76 -3.79 -5.31 -20.63
N GLN A 77 -4.32 -4.87 -19.50
CA GLN A 77 -5.66 -5.22 -19.06
C GLN A 77 -6.71 -4.38 -19.83
N SER A 78 -7.70 -5.05 -20.42
CA SER A 78 -8.66 -4.41 -21.31
C SER A 78 -9.89 -3.85 -20.60
N SER A 79 -10.33 -4.49 -19.51
CA SER A 79 -11.50 -4.06 -18.74
C SER A 79 -11.11 -3.37 -17.44
N TRP A 80 -12.02 -2.55 -16.92
CA TRP A 80 -11.88 -1.98 -15.57
C TRP A 80 -11.75 -3.08 -14.50
N ARG A 81 -12.59 -4.11 -14.55
CA ARG A 81 -12.55 -5.26 -13.63
C ARG A 81 -11.18 -5.92 -13.58
N ASP A 82 -10.58 -6.16 -14.75
CA ASP A 82 -9.25 -6.78 -14.83
C ASP A 82 -8.16 -5.87 -14.26
N ARG A 83 -8.24 -4.55 -14.51
CA ARG A 83 -7.32 -3.57 -13.92
C ARG A 83 -7.40 -3.53 -12.40
N VAL A 84 -8.61 -3.49 -11.83
CA VAL A 84 -8.82 -3.51 -10.38
C VAL A 84 -8.30 -4.80 -9.76
N ARG A 85 -8.60 -5.96 -10.38
CA ARG A 85 -8.14 -7.27 -9.92
C ARG A 85 -6.62 -7.38 -9.97
N ALA A 86 -6.00 -6.96 -11.06
CA ALA A 86 -4.54 -6.95 -11.20
C ALA A 86 -3.87 -6.06 -10.13
N THR A 87 -4.44 -4.88 -9.87
CA THR A 87 -3.98 -3.97 -8.81
C THR A 87 -4.11 -4.62 -7.42
N ALA A 88 -5.21 -5.29 -7.13
CA ALA A 88 -5.45 -5.96 -5.85
C ALA A 88 -4.41 -7.04 -5.58
N TYR A 89 -4.12 -7.91 -6.56
CA TYR A 89 -3.08 -8.92 -6.45
C TYR A 89 -1.67 -8.32 -6.33
N ALA A 90 -1.35 -7.30 -7.13
CA ALA A 90 -0.05 -6.64 -7.06
C ALA A 90 0.20 -6.01 -5.69
N TRP A 91 -0.82 -5.35 -5.12
CA TRP A 91 -0.76 -4.76 -3.80
C TRP A 91 -0.58 -5.80 -2.71
N LEU A 92 -1.40 -6.85 -2.72
CA LEU A 92 -1.32 -7.92 -1.73
C LEU A 92 0.05 -8.61 -1.75
N ARG A 93 0.55 -8.96 -2.94
CA ARG A 93 1.88 -9.58 -3.09
C ARG A 93 3.00 -8.66 -2.60
N TYR A 94 2.90 -7.37 -2.87
CA TYR A 94 3.87 -6.40 -2.37
C TYR A 94 3.87 -6.33 -0.83
N LEU A 95 2.71 -6.22 -0.20
CA LEU A 95 2.61 -6.20 1.26
C LEU A 95 3.12 -7.51 1.90
N ARG A 96 2.91 -8.64 1.25
CA ARG A 96 3.38 -9.95 1.72
C ARG A 96 4.88 -10.18 1.50
N SER A 97 5.50 -9.46 0.58
CA SER A 97 6.94 -9.60 0.33
C SER A 97 7.80 -9.10 1.49
N ASP A 98 7.29 -8.15 2.29
CA ASP A 98 7.94 -7.66 3.50
C ASP A 98 6.87 -7.15 4.50
N GLU A 99 6.66 -7.91 5.58
CA GLU A 99 5.68 -7.58 6.64
C GLU A 99 5.99 -6.26 7.34
N ARG A 100 7.25 -5.85 7.37
CA ARG A 100 7.67 -4.56 7.94
C ARG A 100 7.14 -3.41 7.10
N VAL A 101 7.19 -3.55 5.76
CA VAL A 101 6.62 -2.59 4.80
C VAL A 101 5.11 -2.49 5.00
N ALA A 102 4.42 -3.62 5.08
CA ALA A 102 2.98 -3.65 5.31
C ALA A 102 2.61 -2.92 6.62
N ARG A 103 3.37 -3.16 7.69
CA ARG A 103 3.14 -2.53 8.98
C ARG A 103 3.33 -1.02 8.93
N VAL A 104 4.42 -0.53 8.32
CA VAL A 104 4.67 0.90 8.16
C VAL A 104 3.57 1.57 7.34
N ALA A 105 3.22 0.99 6.18
CA ALA A 105 2.26 1.56 5.24
C ALA A 105 0.81 1.57 5.74
N ALA A 106 0.39 0.57 6.52
CA ALA A 106 -1.00 0.42 6.92
C ALA A 106 -1.29 0.77 8.39
N VAL A 107 -0.32 0.58 9.29
CA VAL A 107 -0.54 0.73 10.74
C VAL A 107 0.24 1.92 11.31
N GLU A 108 1.56 1.94 11.14
CA GLU A 108 2.40 2.93 11.81
C GLU A 108 2.21 4.35 11.26
N VAL A 109 1.81 4.48 10.00
CA VAL A 109 1.46 5.77 9.37
C VAL A 109 0.40 6.56 10.16
N GLN A 110 -0.51 5.88 10.85
CA GLN A 110 -1.53 6.53 11.69
C GLN A 110 -0.96 7.31 12.88
N TYR A 111 0.28 7.01 13.25
CA TYR A 111 0.97 7.55 14.42
C TYR A 111 2.12 8.48 14.06
N ALA A 112 2.44 8.59 12.78
CA ALA A 112 3.53 9.42 12.27
C ALA A 112 3.08 10.89 12.10
N GLY A 113 4.06 11.75 11.78
CA GLY A 113 3.83 13.18 11.62
C GLY A 113 2.91 13.53 10.44
N LYS A 114 2.55 14.82 10.36
CA LYS A 114 1.56 15.35 9.41
C LYS A 114 1.85 14.96 7.95
N ARG A 115 3.11 15.03 7.51
CA ARG A 115 3.47 14.68 6.13
C ARG A 115 3.19 13.22 5.77
N ALA A 116 3.44 12.30 6.70
CA ALA A 116 3.12 10.89 6.50
C ALA A 116 1.60 10.67 6.35
N GLN A 117 0.80 11.37 7.15
CA GLN A 117 -0.67 11.29 7.04
C GLN A 117 -1.20 11.89 5.73
N GLU A 118 -0.60 12.98 5.25
CA GLU A 118 -0.91 13.55 3.94
C GLU A 118 -0.59 12.57 2.81
N LEU A 119 0.60 11.96 2.82
CA LEU A 119 1.00 10.92 1.85
C LEU A 119 0.04 9.74 1.85
N PHE A 120 -0.39 9.30 3.03
CA PHE A 120 -1.41 8.25 3.15
C PHE A 120 -2.73 8.66 2.49
N GLN A 121 -3.22 9.86 2.77
CA GLN A 121 -4.46 10.36 2.16
C GLN A 121 -4.32 10.48 0.64
N GLU A 122 -3.24 11.06 0.14
CA GLU A 122 -2.96 11.18 -1.29
C GLU A 122 -2.97 9.79 -1.96
N THR A 123 -2.31 8.80 -1.34
CA THR A 123 -2.25 7.42 -1.81
C THR A 123 -3.62 6.76 -1.81
N PHE A 124 -4.39 6.91 -0.74
CA PHE A 124 -5.76 6.39 -0.64
C PHE A 124 -6.64 6.94 -1.76
N PHE A 125 -6.62 8.26 -2.00
CA PHE A 125 -7.41 8.86 -3.07
C PHE A 125 -6.94 8.48 -4.48
N ARG A 126 -5.66 8.20 -4.69
CA ARG A 126 -5.18 7.63 -5.95
C ARG A 126 -5.76 6.22 -6.19
N MET A 127 -5.84 5.37 -5.17
CA MET A 127 -6.49 4.05 -5.27
C MET A 127 -8.00 4.17 -5.51
N VAL A 128 -8.67 5.08 -4.80
CA VAL A 128 -10.10 5.35 -4.98
C VAL A 128 -10.42 5.76 -6.42
N LYS A 129 -9.56 6.53 -7.09
CA LYS A 129 -9.75 6.88 -8.51
C LYS A 129 -9.79 5.66 -9.42
N VAL A 130 -8.97 4.65 -9.19
CA VAL A 130 -8.99 3.40 -9.97
C VAL A 130 -10.34 2.68 -9.82
N LEU A 131 -10.92 2.73 -8.63
CA LEU A 131 -12.27 2.18 -8.38
C LEU A 131 -13.35 3.04 -9.06
N ASP A 132 -13.23 4.37 -9.00
CA ASP A 132 -14.20 5.30 -9.61
C ASP A 132 -14.23 5.23 -11.14
N GLU A 133 -13.14 4.77 -11.78
CA GLU A 133 -13.09 4.47 -13.23
C GLU A 133 -14.10 3.40 -13.68
N GLY A 134 -14.66 2.61 -12.77
CA GLY A 134 -15.77 1.68 -13.05
C GLY A 134 -17.11 2.38 -13.24
N SER A 135 -17.25 3.62 -12.81
CA SER A 135 -18.51 4.36 -12.93
C SER A 135 -19.05 4.48 -14.35
N PRO A 136 -18.23 4.71 -15.40
CA PRO A 136 -18.71 4.73 -16.80
C PRO A 136 -19.15 3.37 -17.34
N GLU A 137 -18.69 2.27 -16.73
CA GLU A 137 -19.07 0.89 -17.12
C GLU A 137 -20.38 0.44 -16.43
N ALA A 138 -20.88 1.24 -15.45
CA ALA A 138 -22.11 0.93 -14.73
C ALA A 138 -23.34 1.06 -15.65
N ASP A 139 -24.18 0.04 -15.65
CA ASP A 139 -25.45 0.06 -16.35
C ASP A 139 -26.49 0.89 -15.61
N GLY A 140 -26.82 2.07 -16.11
CA GLY A 140 -27.92 2.86 -15.57
C GLY A 140 -27.67 4.37 -15.55
N PRO A 141 -28.73 5.16 -15.32
CA PRO A 141 -28.65 6.62 -15.33
C PRO A 141 -27.94 7.22 -14.10
N GLU A 142 -27.67 6.41 -13.09
CA GLU A 142 -26.97 6.83 -11.87
C GLU A 142 -25.69 6.02 -11.69
N SER A 143 -24.56 6.61 -12.09
CA SER A 143 -23.24 6.09 -11.72
C SER A 143 -23.10 6.06 -10.19
N PRO A 144 -22.54 5.00 -9.59
CA PRO A 144 -22.33 4.89 -8.14
C PRO A 144 -21.52 6.05 -7.54
N GLY A 145 -20.65 6.68 -8.33
CA GLY A 145 -19.90 7.87 -7.99
C GLY A 145 -18.82 7.70 -6.91
N LEU A 146 -18.09 8.78 -6.68
CA LEU A 146 -16.90 8.82 -5.81
C LEU A 146 -17.19 8.35 -4.37
N ALA A 147 -18.38 8.60 -3.82
CA ALA A 147 -18.73 8.16 -2.46
C ALA A 147 -18.70 6.63 -2.33
N THR A 148 -19.18 5.92 -3.37
CA THR A 148 -19.12 4.45 -3.44
C THR A 148 -17.69 3.95 -3.52
N ALA A 149 -16.87 4.56 -4.38
CA ALA A 149 -15.45 4.23 -4.50
C ALA A 149 -14.69 4.44 -3.17
N ILE A 150 -14.97 5.52 -2.45
CA ILE A 150 -14.42 5.78 -1.11
C ILE A 150 -14.87 4.68 -0.12
N GLY A 151 -16.15 4.29 -0.14
CA GLY A 151 -16.69 3.24 0.73
C GLY A 151 -16.00 1.90 0.49
N VAL A 152 -15.90 1.47 -0.76
CA VAL A 152 -15.21 0.23 -1.15
C VAL A 152 -13.73 0.29 -0.76
N GLY A 153 -13.02 1.35 -1.11
CA GLY A 153 -11.61 1.53 -0.75
C GLY A 153 -11.38 1.53 0.75
N GLY A 154 -12.29 2.14 1.51
CA GLY A 154 -12.26 2.16 2.99
C GLY A 154 -12.40 0.78 3.60
N VAL A 155 -13.33 -0.05 3.12
CA VAL A 155 -13.51 -1.44 3.57
C VAL A 155 -12.27 -2.28 3.29
N VAL A 156 -11.73 -2.19 2.07
CA VAL A 156 -10.50 -2.92 1.69
C VAL A 156 -9.33 -2.49 2.59
N PHE A 157 -9.15 -1.19 2.79
CA PHE A 157 -8.06 -0.69 3.64
C PHE A 157 -8.22 -1.14 5.10
N ALA A 158 -9.43 -1.04 5.67
CA ALA A 158 -9.70 -1.46 7.04
C ALA A 158 -9.39 -2.96 7.24
N ARG A 159 -9.72 -3.79 6.26
CA ARG A 159 -9.43 -5.24 6.31
C ARG A 159 -7.92 -5.52 6.29
N VAL A 160 -7.17 -4.81 5.43
CA VAL A 160 -5.70 -4.91 5.41
C VAL A 160 -5.10 -4.47 6.73
N GLN A 161 -5.53 -3.30 7.24
CA GLN A 161 -5.02 -2.74 8.50
C GLN A 161 -5.27 -3.71 9.67
N GLU A 162 -6.44 -4.32 9.74
CA GLU A 162 -6.79 -5.30 10.78
C GLU A 162 -5.86 -6.52 10.71
N GLY A 163 -5.65 -7.09 9.53
CA GLY A 163 -4.77 -8.24 9.32
C GLY A 163 -3.33 -7.95 9.76
N VAL A 164 -2.77 -6.83 9.26
CA VAL A 164 -1.41 -6.40 9.62
C VAL A 164 -1.28 -6.13 11.13
N ALA A 165 -2.28 -5.49 11.75
CA ALA A 165 -2.25 -5.19 13.19
C ALA A 165 -2.26 -6.44 14.06
N LYS A 166 -2.89 -7.51 13.61
CA LYS A 166 -2.94 -8.81 14.32
C LYS A 166 -1.68 -9.67 14.11
N GLY A 167 -0.75 -9.24 13.25
CA GLY A 167 0.41 -10.06 12.84
C GLY A 167 0.01 -11.23 11.92
N GLU A 168 -1.24 -11.23 11.52
CA GLU A 168 -1.78 -12.06 10.47
C GLU A 168 -1.81 -11.16 9.23
N LEU A 169 -0.83 -11.24 8.35
CA LEU A 169 -1.03 -10.82 6.95
C LEU A 169 -2.06 -11.78 6.32
N GLY A 170 -3.17 -11.94 7.03
CA GLY A 170 -4.25 -12.86 6.77
C GLY A 170 -5.13 -12.49 5.58
N LEU A 171 -4.70 -11.55 4.75
CA LEU A 171 -5.18 -11.39 3.40
C LEU A 171 -4.35 -12.30 2.51
N GLY A 172 -4.78 -13.55 2.41
CA GLY A 172 -4.30 -14.46 1.37
C GLY A 172 -4.84 -14.04 0.00
N GLU A 173 -4.21 -14.54 -1.06
CA GLU A 173 -4.74 -14.34 -2.42
C GLU A 173 -6.17 -14.88 -2.56
N GLU A 174 -6.56 -15.82 -1.69
CA GLU A 174 -7.91 -16.39 -1.59
C GLU A 174 -8.99 -15.39 -1.13
N GLU A 175 -8.61 -14.27 -0.51
CA GLU A 175 -9.57 -13.22 -0.14
C GLU A 175 -9.82 -12.21 -1.27
N VAL A 176 -8.93 -12.13 -2.26
CA VAL A 176 -9.06 -11.17 -3.36
C VAL A 176 -10.38 -11.36 -4.13
N PRO A 177 -10.87 -12.57 -4.43
CA PRO A 177 -12.18 -12.75 -5.06
C PRO A 177 -13.34 -12.11 -4.28
N GLN A 178 -13.32 -12.17 -2.95
CA GLN A 178 -14.35 -11.54 -2.10
C GLN A 178 -14.22 -10.01 -2.07
N LEU A 179 -13.00 -9.49 -2.07
CA LEU A 179 -12.76 -8.05 -2.20
C LEU A 179 -13.20 -7.54 -3.58
N MET A 180 -12.95 -8.32 -4.63
CA MET A 180 -13.42 -8.02 -5.98
C MET A 180 -14.95 -8.06 -6.08
N TYR A 181 -15.60 -9.04 -5.44
CA TYR A 181 -17.06 -9.05 -5.34
C TYR A 181 -17.58 -7.73 -4.77
N ALA A 182 -17.02 -7.29 -3.63
CA ALA A 182 -17.43 -6.06 -2.97
C ALA A 182 -17.12 -4.81 -3.84
N ALA A 183 -16.03 -4.82 -4.59
CA ALA A 183 -15.65 -3.73 -5.47
C ALA A 183 -16.53 -3.63 -6.73
N VAL A 184 -16.90 -4.76 -7.32
CA VAL A 184 -17.65 -4.83 -8.58
C VAL A 184 -19.16 -4.67 -8.40
N PHE A 185 -19.70 -5.22 -7.29
CA PHE A 185 -21.13 -5.25 -7.03
C PHE A 185 -21.85 -3.90 -7.18
N PRO A 186 -21.37 -2.78 -6.61
CA PRO A 186 -22.06 -1.51 -6.72
C PRO A 186 -22.03 -0.89 -8.12
N TYR A 187 -21.16 -1.35 -9.01
CA TYR A 187 -21.00 -0.81 -10.36
C TYR A 187 -21.71 -1.66 -11.42
N LEU A 188 -21.57 -2.99 -11.34
CA LEU A 188 -22.01 -3.91 -12.40
C LEU A 188 -23.04 -4.94 -11.90
N GLY A 189 -23.51 -4.82 -10.66
CA GLY A 189 -24.54 -5.69 -10.10
C GLY A 189 -24.05 -7.07 -9.68
N SER A 190 -25.01 -7.93 -9.23
CA SER A 190 -24.73 -9.21 -8.60
C SER A 190 -24.09 -10.23 -9.55
N GLU A 191 -24.56 -10.32 -10.80
CA GLU A 191 -24.09 -11.31 -11.76
C GLU A 191 -22.58 -11.14 -12.03
N ALA A 192 -22.14 -9.90 -12.37
CA ALA A 192 -20.75 -9.58 -12.59
C ALA A 192 -19.89 -9.77 -11.33
N ALA A 193 -20.43 -9.45 -10.15
CA ALA A 193 -19.73 -9.64 -8.89
C ALA A 193 -19.56 -11.12 -8.53
N GLU A 194 -20.57 -11.97 -8.78
CA GLU A 194 -20.48 -13.42 -8.56
C GLU A 194 -19.46 -14.10 -9.47
N GLU A 195 -19.26 -13.59 -10.68
CA GLU A 195 -18.19 -14.07 -11.56
C GLU A 195 -16.82 -13.92 -10.93
N GLU A 196 -16.56 -12.80 -10.20
CA GLU A 196 -15.29 -12.56 -9.53
C GLU A 196 -14.91 -13.65 -8.53
N LEU A 197 -15.91 -14.26 -7.86
CA LEU A 197 -15.67 -15.34 -6.90
C LEU A 197 -15.12 -16.62 -7.56
N ARG A 198 -15.23 -16.74 -8.89
CA ARG A 198 -14.83 -17.93 -9.66
C ARG A 198 -13.52 -17.73 -10.41
N ILE A 199 -13.01 -16.51 -10.50
CA ILE A 199 -11.79 -16.21 -11.23
C ILE A 199 -10.58 -16.62 -10.36
N PRO A 200 -9.73 -17.54 -10.85
CA PRO A 200 -8.56 -17.95 -10.09
C PRO A 200 -7.53 -16.82 -10.01
N PRO A 201 -6.67 -16.82 -8.99
CA PRO A 201 -5.57 -15.89 -8.93
C PRO A 201 -4.70 -15.97 -10.20
N PRO A 202 -4.18 -14.85 -10.71
CA PRO A 202 -3.26 -14.87 -11.83
C PRO A 202 -2.00 -15.65 -11.44
N PRO A 203 -1.37 -16.36 -12.41
CA PRO A 203 -0.12 -17.05 -12.13
C PRO A 203 0.88 -16.07 -11.52
N ASP A 204 1.63 -16.55 -10.53
CA ASP A 204 2.70 -15.77 -9.91
C ASP A 204 3.75 -15.50 -10.99
N LEU A 205 3.73 -14.31 -11.56
CA LEU A 205 4.80 -13.84 -12.42
C LEU A 205 5.97 -13.50 -11.51
N GLY A 206 6.59 -14.56 -10.96
CA GLY A 206 7.63 -14.51 -9.96
C GLY A 206 8.45 -13.25 -10.09
N GLY A 207 8.56 -12.50 -9.00
CA GLY A 207 9.26 -11.23 -8.98
C GLY A 207 10.62 -11.42 -9.65
N GLY A 208 10.74 -10.91 -10.86
CA GLY A 208 12.01 -10.87 -11.56
C GLY A 208 12.98 -10.16 -10.64
N GLY A 209 13.91 -10.91 -10.07
CA GLY A 209 15.02 -10.32 -9.34
C GLY A 209 15.70 -9.30 -10.24
N ILE A 210 15.76 -8.08 -9.77
CA ILE A 210 16.71 -7.09 -10.21
C ILE A 210 17.64 -6.83 -9.03
#